data_2b53900dc8809aa8aa5af7c1d6e80403
#
_entry.id   2b53900dc8809aa8aa5af7c1d6e80403
#
_cell.length_a   1.000
_cell.length_b   1.000
_cell.length_c   1.000
_cell.angle_alpha   90.00
_cell.angle_beta   90.00
_cell.angle_gamma   90.00
#
_symmetry.space_group_name_H-M   'P 1'
#
loop_
_entity.id
_entity.type
_entity.pdbx_description
1 polymer ?
#
loop_
_entity_poly.entity_id
_entity_poly.type
_entity_poly.pdbx_seq_one_letter_code
_entity_poly.pdbx_strand_id
1 'polypeptide(L)'
;MIIRVLIADDDPRITEIHQHYVSKVEGFEVVGLSNTLEDTEMQIRVMEPQLILLDIYFPDGSGIDLLKQIRNKSKALDIIPITAAKEVRLLQEALRGGVFDYILKPVVFSRFEQTLKRYSSHRLNLQSLESLKQSDIDRIIHQEKPGEPRLLDAELPKGIDPVTLEKILEEMKKEIGKFTSEEMSERVGVSRTTARRYLEYLVSLGSLEADVSYGGVGRPGRIYHNR
;
A
#
# COMPACT_ATOMS: atom_id res chain seq x y z
N MET A 1 -6.44 10.60 -17.11
CA MET A 1 -5.00 11.00 -17.20
C MET A 1 -4.19 9.74 -17.41
N ILE A 2 -3.25 9.71 -18.35
CA ILE A 2 -2.34 8.59 -18.58
C ILE A 2 -1.01 8.91 -17.90
N ILE A 3 -0.52 7.98 -17.10
CA ILE A 3 0.75 8.09 -16.38
C ILE A 3 1.84 7.46 -17.23
N ARG A 4 2.88 8.24 -17.57
CA ARG A 4 4.00 7.82 -18.43
C ARG A 4 5.06 7.13 -17.57
N VAL A 5 5.34 5.86 -17.86
CA VAL A 5 6.23 4.99 -17.08
C VAL A 5 7.48 4.66 -17.89
N LEU A 6 8.64 4.86 -17.30
CA LEU A 6 9.92 4.30 -17.74
C LEU A 6 10.23 3.05 -16.92
N ILE A 7 10.68 1.98 -17.57
CA ILE A 7 11.12 0.75 -16.88
C ILE A 7 12.61 0.60 -17.09
N ALA A 8 13.35 0.46 -16.01
CA ALA A 8 14.81 0.34 -16.02
C ALA A 8 15.25 -0.88 -15.20
N ASP A 9 15.80 -1.89 -15.86
CA ASP A 9 16.24 -3.16 -15.28
C ASP A 9 17.34 -3.73 -16.19
N ASP A 10 18.41 -4.26 -15.65
CA ASP A 10 19.54 -4.77 -16.42
C ASP A 10 19.22 -6.03 -17.23
N ASP A 11 18.18 -6.79 -16.85
CA ASP A 11 17.69 -7.94 -17.61
C ASP A 11 16.55 -7.54 -18.56
N PRO A 12 16.77 -7.57 -19.90
CA PRO A 12 15.72 -7.24 -20.88
C PRO A 12 14.44 -8.07 -20.75
N ARG A 13 14.54 -9.31 -20.28
CA ARG A 13 13.38 -10.19 -20.08
C ARG A 13 12.52 -9.68 -18.93
N ILE A 14 13.14 -9.10 -17.91
CA ILE A 14 12.44 -8.51 -16.78
C ILE A 14 11.74 -7.21 -17.20
N THR A 15 12.40 -6.36 -18.01
CA THR A 15 11.73 -5.16 -18.54
C THR A 15 10.52 -5.52 -19.41
N GLU A 16 10.57 -6.56 -20.22
CA GLU A 16 9.44 -7.06 -21.01
C GLU A 16 8.30 -7.59 -20.13
N ILE A 17 8.62 -8.33 -19.06
CA ILE A 17 7.61 -8.82 -18.09
C ILE A 17 6.93 -7.63 -17.39
N HIS A 18 7.70 -6.66 -16.93
CA HIS A 18 7.16 -5.48 -16.27
C HIS A 18 6.33 -4.62 -17.26
N GLN A 19 6.76 -4.49 -18.52
CA GLN A 19 5.96 -3.84 -19.56
C GLN A 19 4.61 -4.53 -19.74
N HIS A 20 4.60 -5.86 -19.82
CA HIS A 20 3.37 -6.63 -19.88
C HIS A 20 2.51 -6.43 -18.62
N TYR A 21 3.11 -6.30 -17.42
CA TYR A 21 2.37 -6.02 -16.21
C TYR A 21 1.74 -4.62 -16.22
N VAL A 22 2.50 -3.60 -16.64
CA VAL A 22 1.98 -2.22 -16.77
C VAL A 22 0.81 -2.18 -17.77
N SER A 23 0.91 -2.88 -18.90
CA SER A 23 -0.16 -2.89 -19.92
C SER A 23 -1.48 -3.47 -19.43
N LYS A 24 -1.50 -4.24 -18.34
CA LYS A 24 -2.70 -4.78 -17.70
C LYS A 24 -3.35 -3.82 -16.70
N VAL A 25 -2.70 -2.72 -16.37
CA VAL A 25 -3.20 -1.75 -15.38
C VAL A 25 -3.65 -0.48 -16.11
N GLU A 26 -4.93 -0.16 -16.03
CA GLU A 26 -5.48 1.03 -16.69
C GLU A 26 -4.84 2.33 -16.18
N GLY A 27 -4.68 3.29 -17.08
CA GLY A 27 -4.16 4.62 -16.76
C GLY A 27 -2.64 4.74 -16.79
N PHE A 28 -1.92 3.72 -17.30
CA PHE A 28 -0.47 3.73 -17.44
C PHE A 28 -0.04 3.45 -18.88
N GLU A 29 1.04 4.09 -19.30
CA GLU A 29 1.69 3.91 -20.60
C GLU A 29 3.20 3.78 -20.41
N VAL A 30 3.80 2.70 -20.94
CA VAL A 30 5.25 2.55 -20.97
C VAL A 30 5.81 3.40 -22.10
N VAL A 31 6.62 4.41 -21.75
CA VAL A 31 7.24 5.33 -22.70
C VAL A 31 8.69 4.98 -23.01
N GLY A 32 9.27 4.05 -22.28
CA GLY A 32 10.64 3.59 -22.53
C GLY A 32 10.98 2.35 -21.72
N LEU A 33 11.94 1.59 -22.24
CA LEU A 33 12.62 0.46 -21.58
C LEU A 33 14.12 0.74 -21.62
N SER A 34 14.80 0.52 -20.52
CA SER A 34 16.24 0.74 -20.42
C SER A 34 16.93 -0.39 -19.67
N ASN A 35 18.13 -0.76 -20.13
CA ASN A 35 18.91 -1.85 -19.51
C ASN A 35 20.27 -1.37 -18.99
N THR A 36 20.55 -0.06 -19.04
CA THR A 36 21.74 0.57 -18.47
C THR A 36 21.37 1.88 -17.79
N LEU A 37 22.18 2.33 -16.83
CA LEU A 37 21.96 3.62 -16.17
C LEU A 37 22.14 4.79 -17.14
N GLU A 38 23.12 4.72 -18.04
CA GLU A 38 23.36 5.75 -19.05
C GLU A 38 22.13 5.94 -19.95
N ASP A 39 21.58 4.86 -20.49
CA ASP A 39 20.35 4.91 -21.30
C ASP A 39 19.14 5.37 -20.47
N THR A 40 19.05 4.93 -19.21
CA THR A 40 18.00 5.39 -18.29
C THR A 40 18.04 6.91 -18.13
N GLU A 41 19.22 7.50 -17.88
CA GLU A 41 19.37 8.95 -17.76
C GLU A 41 19.00 9.69 -19.04
N MET A 42 19.37 9.14 -20.20
CA MET A 42 19.00 9.70 -21.50
C MET A 42 17.49 9.67 -21.70
N GLN A 43 16.86 8.53 -21.45
CA GLN A 43 15.41 8.37 -21.61
C GLN A 43 14.61 9.24 -20.62
N ILE A 44 15.06 9.44 -19.38
CA ILE A 44 14.45 10.40 -18.43
C ILE A 44 14.43 11.80 -19.01
N ARG A 45 15.51 12.22 -19.72
CA ARG A 45 15.58 13.58 -20.31
C ARG A 45 14.68 13.75 -21.51
N VAL A 46 14.60 12.73 -22.36
CA VAL A 46 13.91 12.79 -23.66
C VAL A 46 12.42 12.47 -23.49
N MET A 47 12.10 11.45 -22.73
CA MET A 47 10.73 10.95 -22.59
C MET A 47 9.96 11.65 -21.49
N GLU A 48 10.61 12.35 -20.54
CA GLU A 48 9.99 13.01 -19.41
C GLU A 48 8.93 12.15 -18.70
N PRO A 49 9.31 10.93 -18.23
CA PRO A 49 8.37 10.06 -17.55
C PRO A 49 7.91 10.67 -16.22
N GLN A 50 6.74 10.26 -15.76
CA GLN A 50 6.20 10.66 -14.46
C GLN A 50 6.52 9.65 -13.38
N LEU A 51 6.73 8.39 -13.77
CA LEU A 51 7.09 7.28 -12.90
C LEU A 51 8.23 6.49 -13.52
N ILE A 52 9.21 6.11 -12.71
CA ILE A 52 10.20 5.10 -13.08
C ILE A 52 10.09 3.86 -12.18
N LEU A 53 10.03 2.70 -12.82
CA LEU A 53 10.23 1.40 -12.17
C LEU A 53 11.71 1.07 -12.32
N LEU A 54 12.48 1.06 -11.22
CA LEU A 54 13.94 1.10 -11.25
C LEU A 54 14.54 -0.08 -10.49
N ASP A 55 15.37 -0.89 -11.15
CA ASP A 55 16.25 -1.77 -10.39
C ASP A 55 17.38 -0.98 -9.71
N ILE A 56 17.89 -1.53 -8.62
CA ILE A 56 19.03 -0.96 -7.88
C ILE A 56 20.34 -1.41 -8.47
N TYR A 57 20.41 -2.61 -9.04
CA TYR A 57 21.65 -3.18 -9.57
C TYR A 57 21.70 -3.08 -11.08
N PHE A 58 22.79 -2.47 -11.58
CA PHE A 58 23.13 -2.40 -12.98
C PHE A 58 24.61 -2.72 -13.16
N PRO A 59 25.03 -3.30 -14.31
CA PRO A 59 26.43 -3.55 -14.59
C PRO A 59 27.30 -2.28 -14.61
N ASP A 60 26.70 -1.14 -14.97
CA ASP A 60 27.33 0.18 -15.09
C ASP A 60 27.16 1.08 -13.86
N GLY A 61 26.57 0.55 -12.75
CA GLY A 61 26.48 1.31 -11.51
C GLY A 61 25.31 0.96 -10.60
N SER A 62 24.88 1.94 -9.80
CA SER A 62 23.83 1.78 -8.80
C SER A 62 22.58 2.64 -9.10
N GLY A 63 21.40 2.01 -9.14
CA GLY A 63 20.12 2.72 -9.22
C GLY A 63 19.89 3.68 -8.05
N ILE A 64 20.50 3.43 -6.87
CA ILE A 64 20.45 4.38 -5.73
C ILE A 64 21.21 5.66 -6.05
N ASP A 65 22.32 5.60 -6.75
CA ASP A 65 23.06 6.80 -7.13
C ASP A 65 22.32 7.58 -8.22
N LEU A 66 21.67 6.90 -9.14
CA LEU A 66 20.74 7.53 -10.10
C LEU A 66 19.56 8.21 -9.38
N LEU A 67 18.96 7.57 -8.39
CA LEU A 67 17.92 8.17 -7.55
C LEU A 67 18.41 9.49 -6.92
N LYS A 68 19.61 9.50 -6.31
CA LYS A 68 20.20 10.70 -5.72
C LYS A 68 20.41 11.81 -6.76
N GLN A 69 20.89 11.45 -7.95
CA GLN A 69 21.06 12.41 -9.04
C GLN A 69 19.74 13.01 -9.52
N ILE A 70 18.68 12.19 -9.65
CA ILE A 70 17.35 12.65 -10.03
C ILE A 70 16.84 13.67 -9.00
N ARG A 71 16.98 13.39 -7.70
CA ARG A 71 16.54 14.30 -6.63
C ARG A 71 17.33 15.61 -6.62
N ASN A 72 18.64 15.55 -6.86
CA ASN A 72 19.48 16.76 -6.94
C ASN A 72 19.12 17.66 -8.14
N LYS A 73 18.64 17.09 -9.22
CA LYS A 73 18.19 17.83 -10.41
C LYS A 73 16.75 18.37 -10.28
N SER A 74 16.12 18.25 -9.11
CA SER A 74 14.76 18.74 -8.77
C SER A 74 13.67 18.31 -9.75
N LYS A 75 13.77 17.13 -10.33
CA LYS A 75 12.75 16.63 -11.24
C LYS A 75 11.60 16.00 -10.48
N ALA A 76 10.38 16.36 -10.85
CA ALA A 76 9.13 15.77 -10.36
C ALA A 76 8.89 14.37 -10.97
N LEU A 77 9.87 13.47 -10.81
CA LEU A 77 9.84 12.08 -11.25
C LEU A 77 9.68 11.19 -10.02
N ASP A 78 8.59 10.45 -9.97
CA ASP A 78 8.36 9.47 -8.92
C ASP A 78 9.09 8.16 -9.21
N ILE A 79 9.55 7.48 -8.16
CA ILE A 79 10.40 6.30 -8.29
C ILE A 79 9.83 5.18 -7.44
N ILE A 80 9.71 3.99 -8.04
CA ILE A 80 9.41 2.74 -7.36
C ILE A 80 10.55 1.77 -7.67
N PRO A 81 11.45 1.48 -6.71
CA PRO A 81 12.43 0.42 -6.87
C PRO A 81 11.77 -0.96 -6.98
N ILE A 82 12.25 -1.77 -7.95
CA ILE A 82 11.87 -3.17 -8.13
C ILE A 82 13.15 -3.98 -8.19
N THR A 83 13.56 -4.62 -7.11
CA THR A 83 14.92 -5.14 -7.00
C THR A 83 15.02 -6.41 -6.15
N ALA A 84 16.08 -7.18 -6.40
CA ALA A 84 16.47 -8.31 -5.55
C ALA A 84 17.22 -7.88 -4.26
N ALA A 85 17.56 -6.59 -4.13
CA ALA A 85 18.30 -6.06 -2.98
C ALA A 85 17.49 -6.23 -1.68
N LYS A 86 18.05 -6.98 -0.74
CA LYS A 86 17.44 -7.25 0.58
C LYS A 86 18.15 -6.51 1.73
N GLU A 87 19.17 -5.75 1.41
CA GLU A 87 19.97 -5.02 2.39
C GLU A 87 19.15 -3.85 2.95
N VAL A 88 18.99 -3.85 4.26
CA VAL A 88 18.27 -2.81 5.00
C VAL A 88 18.84 -1.42 4.70
N ARG A 89 20.15 -1.31 4.49
CA ARG A 89 20.82 -0.05 4.14
C ARG A 89 20.29 0.53 2.83
N LEU A 90 20.18 -0.28 1.77
CA LEU A 90 19.69 0.17 0.47
C LEU A 90 18.21 0.59 0.52
N LEU A 91 17.39 -0.16 1.27
CA LEU A 91 16.01 0.25 1.56
C LEU A 91 15.97 1.62 2.27
N GLN A 92 16.80 1.83 3.30
CA GLN A 92 16.86 3.12 4.01
C GLN A 92 17.30 4.26 3.11
N GLU A 93 18.28 4.04 2.24
CA GLU A 93 18.73 5.05 1.27
C GLU A 93 17.62 5.38 0.26
N ALA A 94 16.91 4.38 -0.25
CA ALA A 94 15.77 4.57 -1.14
C ALA A 94 14.65 5.39 -0.46
N LEU A 95 14.26 5.02 0.76
CA LEU A 95 13.24 5.74 1.53
C LEU A 95 13.64 7.21 1.80
N ARG A 96 14.89 7.46 2.18
CA ARG A 96 15.41 8.84 2.34
C ARG A 96 15.46 9.60 1.01
N GLY A 97 15.59 8.88 -0.10
CA GLY A 97 15.51 9.43 -1.46
C GLY A 97 14.07 9.72 -1.91
N GLY A 98 13.07 9.51 -1.06
CA GLY A 98 11.68 9.83 -1.35
C GLY A 98 11.07 8.93 -2.44
N VAL A 99 11.32 7.63 -2.40
CA VAL A 99 10.64 6.66 -3.28
C VAL A 99 9.18 6.52 -2.86
N PHE A 100 8.31 6.28 -3.82
CA PHE A 100 6.88 6.12 -3.55
C PHE A 100 6.56 4.78 -2.88
N ASP A 101 7.17 3.70 -3.33
CA ASP A 101 7.03 2.34 -2.79
C ASP A 101 8.34 1.57 -3.05
N TYR A 102 8.41 0.31 -2.59
CA TYR A 102 9.54 -0.57 -2.80
C TYR A 102 9.05 -2.00 -3.03
N ILE A 103 9.44 -2.64 -4.13
CA ILE A 103 9.02 -3.99 -4.50
C ILE A 103 10.23 -4.91 -4.54
N LEU A 104 10.15 -6.02 -3.80
CA LEU A 104 11.18 -7.07 -3.85
C LEU A 104 10.89 -8.07 -4.97
N LYS A 105 11.91 -8.43 -5.74
CA LYS A 105 11.88 -9.58 -6.66
C LYS A 105 11.90 -10.91 -5.85
N PRO A 106 11.16 -11.96 -6.24
CA PRO A 106 10.34 -12.07 -7.46
C PRO A 106 9.03 -11.30 -7.38
N VAL A 107 8.70 -10.59 -8.45
CA VAL A 107 7.52 -9.73 -8.51
C VAL A 107 6.27 -10.56 -8.79
N VAL A 108 5.29 -10.49 -7.90
CA VAL A 108 3.96 -11.07 -8.11
C VAL A 108 3.03 -10.00 -8.69
N PHE A 109 2.31 -10.34 -9.75
CA PHE A 109 1.44 -9.37 -10.46
C PHE A 109 0.45 -8.65 -9.54
N SER A 110 -0.18 -9.34 -8.60
CA SER A 110 -1.14 -8.73 -7.67
C SER A 110 -0.50 -7.61 -6.81
N ARG A 111 0.74 -7.81 -6.34
CA ARG A 111 1.48 -6.77 -5.59
C ARG A 111 1.86 -5.60 -6.49
N PHE A 112 2.30 -5.89 -7.72
CA PHE A 112 2.65 -4.89 -8.73
C PHE A 112 1.43 -4.02 -9.09
N GLU A 113 0.30 -4.65 -9.43
CA GLU A 113 -0.96 -3.99 -9.74
C GLU A 113 -1.44 -3.11 -8.58
N GLN A 114 -1.41 -3.64 -7.35
CA GLN A 114 -1.80 -2.88 -6.16
C GLN A 114 -0.94 -1.63 -5.98
N THR A 115 0.37 -1.73 -6.19
CA THR A 115 1.29 -0.59 -6.10
C THR A 115 0.97 0.48 -7.13
N LEU A 116 0.74 0.11 -8.38
CA LEU A 116 0.40 1.06 -9.44
C LEU A 116 -0.97 1.71 -9.20
N LYS A 117 -1.98 0.96 -8.79
CA LYS A 117 -3.30 1.51 -8.44
C LYS A 117 -3.20 2.51 -7.28
N ARG A 118 -2.41 2.20 -6.25
CA ARG A 118 -2.14 3.11 -5.14
C ARG A 118 -1.44 4.39 -5.61
N TYR A 119 -0.47 4.27 -6.49
CA TYR A 119 0.23 5.43 -7.07
C TYR A 119 -0.72 6.32 -7.88
N SER A 120 -1.56 5.74 -8.74
CA SER A 120 -2.56 6.48 -9.51
C SER A 120 -3.54 7.22 -8.61
N SER A 121 -4.09 6.55 -7.59
CA SER A 121 -5.01 7.17 -6.62
C SER A 121 -4.35 8.30 -5.84
N HIS A 122 -3.09 8.13 -5.42
CA HIS A 122 -2.31 9.17 -4.73
C HIS A 122 -2.15 10.42 -5.62
N ARG A 123 -1.80 10.26 -6.88
CA ARG A 123 -1.68 11.38 -7.81
C ARG A 123 -3.00 12.09 -8.08
N LEU A 124 -4.09 11.34 -8.26
CA LEU A 124 -5.42 11.92 -8.45
C LEU A 124 -5.86 12.74 -7.23
N ASN A 125 -5.65 12.20 -6.03
CA ASN A 125 -5.98 12.91 -4.79
C ASN A 125 -5.20 14.23 -4.66
N LEU A 126 -3.88 14.22 -4.95
CA LEU A 126 -3.08 15.45 -4.92
C LEU A 126 -3.54 16.50 -5.92
N GLN A 127 -3.97 16.08 -7.12
CA GLN A 127 -4.44 17.02 -8.16
C GLN A 127 -5.84 17.59 -7.88
N SER A 128 -6.67 16.89 -7.12
CA SER A 128 -8.03 17.34 -6.79
C SER A 128 -8.09 18.34 -5.62
N LEU A 129 -6.96 18.58 -4.94
CA LEU A 129 -6.90 19.45 -3.77
C LEU A 129 -6.71 20.92 -4.20
N GLU A 130 -7.76 21.72 -4.09
CA GLU A 130 -7.68 23.20 -4.23
C GLU A 130 -7.20 23.88 -2.94
N SER A 131 -7.45 23.25 -1.78
CA SER A 131 -6.99 23.71 -0.47
C SER A 131 -6.71 22.51 0.44
N LEU A 132 -5.67 22.60 1.30
CA LEU A 132 -5.27 21.54 2.19
C LEU A 132 -5.93 21.71 3.57
N LYS A 133 -6.63 20.69 4.04
CA LYS A 133 -7.03 20.51 5.44
C LYS A 133 -6.05 19.54 6.10
N GLN A 134 -5.95 19.58 7.44
CA GLN A 134 -5.08 18.65 8.17
C GLN A 134 -5.42 17.18 7.88
N SER A 135 -6.70 16.84 7.75
CA SER A 135 -7.16 15.49 7.38
C SER A 135 -6.67 15.04 6.01
N ASP A 136 -6.50 15.96 5.05
CA ASP A 136 -5.98 15.63 3.72
C ASP A 136 -4.47 15.36 3.79
N ILE A 137 -3.75 16.15 4.60
CA ILE A 137 -2.32 15.97 4.86
C ILE A 137 -2.07 14.62 5.54
N ASP A 138 -2.84 14.28 6.58
CA ASP A 138 -2.72 13.01 7.31
C ASP A 138 -2.96 11.82 6.38
N ARG A 139 -3.97 11.91 5.50
CA ARG A 139 -4.26 10.89 4.49
C ARG A 139 -3.13 10.70 3.48
N ILE A 140 -2.50 11.79 3.05
CA ILE A 140 -1.40 11.77 2.07
C ILE A 140 -0.13 11.21 2.70
N ILE A 141 0.26 11.69 3.89
CA ILE A 141 1.51 11.33 4.54
C ILE A 141 1.49 9.89 5.06
N HIS A 142 0.40 9.45 5.66
CA HIS A 142 0.31 8.12 6.24
C HIS A 142 -0.02 7.04 5.22
N GLN A 143 -0.16 7.40 3.91
CA GLN A 143 -0.45 6.47 2.81
C GLN A 143 -1.48 5.41 3.23
N GLU A 144 -2.60 5.85 3.80
CA GLU A 144 -3.68 4.94 4.17
C GLU A 144 -4.07 4.15 2.92
N LYS A 145 -4.01 2.83 3.03
CA LYS A 145 -4.27 1.91 1.91
C LYS A 145 -5.57 2.32 1.22
N PRO A 146 -5.58 2.58 -0.11
CA PRO A 146 -6.82 2.72 -0.84
C PRO A 146 -7.53 1.35 -0.79
N GLY A 147 -8.63 1.28 -0.07
CA GLY A 147 -9.40 0.05 0.04
C GLY A 147 -9.58 -0.52 1.44
N GLU A 148 -8.86 -0.02 2.46
CA GLU A 148 -9.42 -0.07 3.80
C GLU A 148 -10.26 1.21 3.96
N PRO A 149 -11.59 1.14 3.86
CA PRO A 149 -12.42 2.25 4.32
C PRO A 149 -11.97 2.46 5.77
N ARG A 150 -11.59 3.70 6.14
CA ARG A 150 -11.70 4.04 7.55
C ARG A 150 -13.14 3.71 7.91
N LEU A 151 -13.28 2.66 8.70
CA LEU A 151 -14.55 2.32 9.34
C LEU A 151 -15.13 3.53 10.08
N LEU A 152 -14.34 4.61 10.21
CA LEU A 152 -14.63 5.88 10.86
C LEU A 152 -15.09 6.99 9.89
N ASP A 153 -14.77 6.92 8.58
CA ASP A 153 -15.15 7.95 7.58
C ASP A 153 -16.43 7.61 6.80
N ALA A 154 -16.93 6.37 6.88
CA ALA A 154 -18.28 6.03 6.44
C ALA A 154 -19.28 6.54 7.49
N GLU A 155 -20.49 6.98 7.08
CA GLU A 155 -21.60 7.15 8.02
C GLU A 155 -21.79 5.86 8.80
N LEU A 156 -21.25 5.82 10.02
CA LEU A 156 -21.32 4.63 10.86
C LEU A 156 -22.78 4.29 11.16
N PRO A 157 -23.17 3.01 11.10
CA PRO A 157 -24.53 2.61 11.43
C PRO A 157 -24.92 3.10 12.83
N LYS A 158 -26.18 3.41 13.02
CA LYS A 158 -26.71 3.80 14.34
C LYS A 158 -26.24 2.80 15.41
N GLY A 159 -25.55 3.31 16.41
CA GLY A 159 -25.05 2.53 17.54
C GLY A 159 -23.60 2.06 17.40
N ILE A 160 -22.89 2.42 16.36
CA ILE A 160 -21.43 2.26 16.25
C ILE A 160 -20.80 3.64 16.49
N ASP A 161 -20.05 3.78 17.56
CA ASP A 161 -19.31 4.99 17.94
C ASP A 161 -17.87 4.88 17.44
N PRO A 162 -17.29 5.93 16.80
CA PRO A 162 -15.95 5.90 16.24
C PRO A 162 -14.86 5.55 17.26
N VAL A 163 -14.93 6.16 18.45
CA VAL A 163 -13.90 5.99 19.49
C VAL A 163 -13.86 4.53 20.01
N THR A 164 -15.05 3.93 20.18
CA THR A 164 -15.14 2.53 20.60
C THR A 164 -14.70 1.58 19.50
N LEU A 165 -15.01 1.89 18.24
CA LEU A 165 -14.57 1.10 17.08
C LEU A 165 -13.05 1.11 16.96
N GLU A 166 -12.41 2.27 17.11
CA GLU A 166 -10.96 2.42 17.07
C GLU A 166 -10.26 1.57 18.14
N LYS A 167 -10.76 1.60 19.40
CA LYS A 167 -10.23 0.77 20.47
C LYS A 167 -10.32 -0.73 20.17
N ILE A 168 -11.44 -1.18 19.59
CA ILE A 168 -11.60 -2.59 19.18
C ILE A 168 -10.61 -2.95 18.08
N LEU A 169 -10.43 -2.09 17.09
CA LEU A 169 -9.46 -2.29 16.01
C LEU A 169 -8.01 -2.33 16.50
N GLU A 170 -7.66 -1.49 17.49
CA GLU A 170 -6.34 -1.53 18.11
C GLU A 170 -6.09 -2.83 18.88
N GLU A 171 -7.06 -3.31 19.64
CA GLU A 171 -6.93 -4.58 20.36
C GLU A 171 -6.85 -5.78 19.39
N MET A 172 -7.61 -5.74 18.29
CA MET A 172 -7.52 -6.76 17.24
C MET A 172 -6.13 -6.83 16.58
N LYS A 173 -5.45 -5.70 16.41
CA LYS A 173 -4.08 -5.69 15.84
C LYS A 173 -3.05 -6.37 16.75
N LYS A 174 -3.29 -6.40 18.04
CA LYS A 174 -2.42 -7.06 19.04
C LYS A 174 -2.68 -8.57 19.14
N GLU A 175 -3.84 -9.01 18.64
CA GLU A 175 -4.29 -10.40 18.78
C GLU A 175 -3.90 -11.24 17.56
N ILE A 176 -3.12 -12.29 17.79
CA ILE A 176 -2.78 -13.31 16.79
C ILE A 176 -3.55 -14.58 17.18
N GLY A 177 -4.86 -14.64 16.91
CA GLY A 177 -5.63 -15.82 17.25
C GLY A 177 -7.14 -15.66 17.18
N LYS A 178 -7.82 -16.62 17.78
CA LYS A 178 -9.28 -16.62 17.91
C LYS A 178 -9.68 -16.01 19.25
N PHE A 179 -10.71 -15.18 19.24
CA PHE A 179 -11.23 -14.50 20.43
C PHE A 179 -12.76 -14.44 20.44
N THR A 180 -13.34 -14.25 21.62
CA THR A 180 -14.79 -14.14 21.83
C THR A 180 -15.21 -12.68 22.06
N SER A 181 -16.51 -12.40 21.97
CA SER A 181 -17.04 -11.09 22.34
C SER A 181 -16.90 -10.78 23.84
N GLU A 182 -16.74 -11.77 24.68
CA GLU A 182 -16.51 -11.63 26.13
C GLU A 182 -15.09 -11.15 26.39
N GLU A 183 -14.09 -11.82 25.81
CA GLU A 183 -12.67 -11.42 25.90
C GLU A 183 -12.44 -10.01 25.34
N MET A 184 -13.04 -9.70 24.19
CA MET A 184 -12.95 -8.36 23.62
C MET A 184 -13.61 -7.30 24.51
N SER A 185 -14.73 -7.60 25.15
CA SER A 185 -15.43 -6.69 26.06
C SER A 185 -14.60 -6.32 27.28
N GLU A 186 -13.88 -7.27 27.84
CA GLU A 186 -12.97 -7.07 28.98
C GLU A 186 -11.77 -6.19 28.61
N ARG A 187 -11.16 -6.43 27.43
CA ARG A 187 -9.98 -5.69 26.95
C ARG A 187 -10.29 -4.23 26.63
N VAL A 188 -11.43 -3.98 26.00
CA VAL A 188 -11.82 -2.64 25.55
C VAL A 188 -12.57 -1.85 26.64
N GLY A 189 -13.07 -2.54 27.67
CA GLY A 189 -13.85 -1.92 28.75
C GLY A 189 -15.26 -1.54 28.34
N VAL A 190 -15.90 -2.34 27.47
CA VAL A 190 -17.29 -2.16 27.04
C VAL A 190 -18.17 -3.36 27.44
N SER A 191 -19.49 -3.26 27.30
CA SER A 191 -20.34 -4.42 27.55
C SER A 191 -20.15 -5.51 26.49
N ARG A 192 -20.36 -6.79 26.85
CA ARG A 192 -20.33 -7.92 25.91
C ARG A 192 -21.27 -7.71 24.71
N THR A 193 -22.45 -7.16 24.94
CA THR A 193 -23.41 -6.83 23.88
C THR A 193 -22.87 -5.75 22.94
N THR A 194 -22.18 -4.75 23.48
CA THR A 194 -21.49 -3.72 22.70
C THR A 194 -20.37 -4.34 21.89
N ALA A 195 -19.44 -5.07 22.52
CA ALA A 195 -18.35 -5.73 21.82
C ALA A 195 -18.87 -6.61 20.66
N ARG A 196 -19.89 -7.45 20.92
CA ARG A 196 -20.49 -8.29 19.89
C ARG A 196 -21.02 -7.50 18.70
N ARG A 197 -21.73 -6.39 18.95
CA ARG A 197 -22.28 -5.53 17.87
C ARG A 197 -21.19 -5.00 16.96
N TYR A 198 -20.07 -4.58 17.53
CA TYR A 198 -18.92 -4.09 16.74
C TYR A 198 -18.22 -5.21 15.98
N LEU A 199 -18.03 -6.37 16.60
CA LEU A 199 -17.43 -7.54 15.94
C LEU A 199 -18.30 -8.04 14.77
N GLU A 200 -19.63 -8.09 14.94
CA GLU A 200 -20.56 -8.44 13.85
C GLU A 200 -20.52 -7.39 12.73
N TYR A 201 -20.37 -6.11 13.06
CA TYR A 201 -20.15 -5.06 12.08
C TYR A 201 -18.87 -5.28 11.29
N LEU A 202 -17.75 -5.62 11.95
CA LEU A 202 -16.48 -5.94 11.31
C LEU A 202 -16.55 -7.21 10.44
N VAL A 203 -17.32 -8.21 10.85
CA VAL A 203 -17.63 -9.40 10.02
C VAL A 203 -18.42 -8.99 8.77
N SER A 204 -19.41 -8.11 8.89
CA SER A 204 -20.20 -7.63 7.74
C SER A 204 -19.36 -6.86 6.71
N LEU A 205 -18.23 -6.28 7.14
CA LEU A 205 -17.26 -5.58 6.30
C LEU A 205 -16.16 -6.50 5.75
N GLY A 206 -16.18 -7.78 6.11
CA GLY A 206 -15.17 -8.75 5.69
C GLY A 206 -13.79 -8.57 6.36
N SER A 207 -13.70 -7.74 7.42
CA SER A 207 -12.47 -7.53 8.20
C SER A 207 -12.22 -8.65 9.21
N LEU A 208 -13.26 -9.39 9.60
CA LEU A 208 -13.23 -10.55 10.48
C LEU A 208 -13.98 -11.72 9.88
N GLU A 209 -13.58 -12.93 10.28
CA GLU A 209 -14.37 -14.15 10.10
C GLU A 209 -14.94 -14.61 11.45
N ALA A 210 -16.13 -15.22 11.42
CA ALA A 210 -16.80 -15.72 12.61
C ALA A 210 -17.15 -17.19 12.48
N ASP A 211 -16.61 -18.01 13.39
CA ASP A 211 -16.92 -19.42 13.55
C ASP A 211 -17.96 -19.64 14.67
N VAL A 212 -18.70 -20.73 14.58
CA VAL A 212 -19.60 -21.17 15.66
C VAL A 212 -18.88 -22.15 16.56
N SER A 213 -18.76 -21.84 17.84
CA SER A 213 -18.19 -22.75 18.85
C SER A 213 -19.29 -23.53 19.56
N TYR A 214 -19.17 -24.85 19.54
CA TYR A 214 -20.06 -25.81 20.21
C TYR A 214 -19.46 -26.34 21.54
N GLY A 215 -18.66 -25.55 22.25
CA GLY A 215 -17.98 -25.98 23.48
C GLY A 215 -18.70 -25.52 24.75
N GLY A 216 -19.49 -26.43 25.38
CA GLY A 216 -20.07 -26.19 26.70
C GLY A 216 -21.59 -26.39 26.81
N VAL A 217 -22.11 -26.49 28.05
CA VAL A 217 -23.55 -26.54 28.35
C VAL A 217 -24.10 -25.12 28.16
N GLY A 218 -24.76 -24.82 27.00
CA GLY A 218 -25.32 -23.52 26.70
C GLY A 218 -25.57 -23.29 25.22
N ARG A 219 -26.02 -22.07 24.85
CA ARG A 219 -26.16 -21.68 23.44
C ARG A 219 -24.79 -21.60 22.76
N PRO A 220 -24.66 -22.02 21.48
CA PRO A 220 -23.40 -21.90 20.73
C PRO A 220 -22.85 -20.46 20.80
N GLY A 221 -21.56 -20.35 21.13
CA GLY A 221 -20.84 -19.08 21.13
C GLY A 221 -20.28 -18.74 19.73
N ARG A 222 -20.08 -17.47 19.43
CA ARG A 222 -19.29 -17.04 18.27
C ARG A 222 -17.85 -16.76 18.66
N ILE A 223 -16.93 -17.27 17.84
CA ILE A 223 -15.50 -17.01 17.93
C ILE A 223 -15.11 -16.24 16.68
N TYR A 224 -14.36 -15.18 16.86
CA TYR A 224 -13.91 -14.28 15.79
C TYR A 224 -12.40 -14.43 15.57
N HIS A 225 -11.94 -14.28 14.33
CA HIS A 225 -10.51 -14.27 14.00
C HIS A 225 -10.22 -13.34 12.82
N ASN A 226 -9.00 -12.85 12.75
CA ASN A 226 -8.53 -12.04 11.63
C ASN A 226 -8.50 -12.91 10.35
N ARG A 227 -8.82 -12.31 9.24
CA ARG A 227 -8.76 -12.92 7.92
C ARG A 227 -7.32 -12.98 7.40
#